data_2e3d5d21f5ef7bcf4cfb04ddcbbd4896
#
_entry.id   2e3d5d21f5ef7bcf4cfb04ddcbbd4896
#
_cell.length_a   1.000
_cell.length_b   1.000
_cell.length_c   1.000
_cell.angle_alpha   90.00
_cell.angle_beta   90.00
_cell.angle_gamma   90.00
#
_symmetry.space_group_name_H-M   'P 1'
#
loop_
_entity.id
_entity.type
_entity.pdbx_description
1 polymer ?
#
loop_
_entity_poly.entity_id
_entity_poly.type
_entity_poly.pdbx_seq_one_letter_code
_entity_poly.pdbx_strand_id
1 'polypeptide(L)'
;TSRLILLETDAGEIITSFGEFVIGDSLVVGFVIFSIVTIVQFIVITKGSERVAEVAARFSLDGMPGKQMSIDADLRAGIIDADLAKERRSVLERESQLYGSFDGAMKFIKGDTIANIIIIFVNIIGGLSVGVGQNGMDFSTALTVYTILTVGDGLVSQIPALLIAISAGFIVTRVNGDSDNMGQN
;
A
#
# COMPACT_ATOMS: atom_id res chain seq x y z
N THR A 1 3.18 -16.11 9.65
CA THR A 1 3.51 -16.71 8.34
C THR A 1 4.95 -17.15 8.24
N SER A 2 5.93 -16.27 8.55
CA SER A 2 7.36 -16.63 8.53
C SER A 2 7.68 -17.85 9.41
N ARG A 3 7.07 -17.98 10.58
CA ARG A 3 7.22 -19.13 11.45
C ARG A 3 6.74 -20.42 10.78
N LEU A 4 5.59 -20.38 10.14
CA LEU A 4 5.02 -21.52 9.44
C LEU A 4 5.91 -21.93 8.25
N ILE A 5 6.44 -20.98 7.52
CA ILE A 5 7.36 -21.22 6.41
C ILE A 5 8.65 -21.89 6.91
N LEU A 6 9.25 -21.32 7.96
CA LEU A 6 10.55 -21.76 8.45
C LEU A 6 10.50 -23.11 9.19
N LEU A 7 9.47 -23.35 10.00
CA LEU A 7 9.37 -24.53 10.87
C LEU A 7 8.54 -25.65 10.26
N GLU A 8 7.41 -25.32 9.65
CA GLU A 8 6.44 -26.31 9.18
C GLU A 8 6.47 -26.54 7.67
N THR A 9 7.20 -25.68 6.94
CA THR A 9 7.23 -25.69 5.47
C THR A 9 5.83 -25.63 4.83
N ASP A 10 4.88 -25.06 5.55
CA ASP A 10 3.51 -24.91 5.14
C ASP A 10 2.99 -23.55 5.64
N ALA A 11 2.66 -22.67 4.72
CA ALA A 11 2.13 -21.34 5.01
C ALA A 11 0.65 -21.19 4.63
N GLY A 12 -0.01 -22.30 4.34
CA GLY A 12 -1.38 -22.34 3.89
C GLY A 12 -1.50 -22.58 2.39
N GLU A 13 -2.64 -23.11 2.00
CA GLU A 13 -2.91 -23.52 0.63
C GLU A 13 -2.91 -22.35 -0.36
N ILE A 14 -3.45 -21.19 0.06
CA ILE A 14 -3.51 -20.00 -0.79
C ILE A 14 -2.10 -19.51 -1.14
N ILE A 15 -1.21 -19.43 -0.16
CA ILE A 15 0.17 -18.96 -0.36
C ILE A 15 0.93 -19.92 -1.26
N THR A 16 0.79 -21.22 -1.04
CA THR A 16 1.41 -22.26 -1.86
C THR A 16 0.90 -22.18 -3.31
N SER A 17 -0.41 -22.04 -3.50
CA SER A 17 -1.01 -21.93 -4.83
C SER A 17 -0.52 -20.69 -5.59
N PHE A 18 -0.43 -19.54 -4.95
CA PHE A 18 0.13 -18.34 -5.56
C PHE A 18 1.60 -18.51 -5.93
N GLY A 19 2.38 -19.08 -5.06
CA GLY A 19 3.80 -19.37 -5.33
C GLY A 19 3.98 -20.32 -6.51
N GLU A 20 3.25 -21.40 -6.55
CA GLU A 20 3.29 -22.38 -7.65
C GLU A 20 2.82 -21.78 -8.96
N PHE A 21 1.79 -20.95 -8.94
CA PHE A 21 1.27 -20.28 -10.12
C PHE A 21 2.34 -19.37 -10.77
N VAL A 22 3.06 -18.60 -9.97
CA VAL A 22 4.09 -17.67 -10.47
C VAL A 22 5.34 -18.40 -10.92
N ILE A 23 5.79 -19.40 -10.16
CA ILE A 23 7.01 -20.14 -10.45
C ILE A 23 6.79 -21.12 -11.60
N GLY A 24 5.62 -21.77 -11.64
CA GLY A 24 5.32 -22.78 -12.65
C GLY A 24 6.39 -23.87 -12.69
N ASP A 25 6.89 -24.20 -13.86
CA ASP A 25 7.87 -25.25 -14.08
C ASP A 25 9.33 -24.80 -13.91
N SER A 26 9.58 -23.49 -13.83
CA SER A 26 10.92 -22.94 -13.75
C SER A 26 11.07 -21.99 -12.56
N LEU A 27 11.90 -22.39 -11.61
CA LEU A 27 12.23 -21.58 -10.44
C LEU A 27 12.88 -20.23 -10.81
N VAL A 28 13.78 -20.27 -11.79
CA VAL A 28 14.51 -19.05 -12.23
C VAL A 28 13.56 -18.05 -12.87
N VAL A 29 12.72 -18.51 -13.80
CA VAL A 29 11.73 -17.66 -14.48
C VAL A 29 10.72 -17.11 -13.47
N GLY A 30 10.22 -17.93 -12.56
CA GLY A 30 9.30 -17.51 -11.51
C GLY A 30 9.90 -16.45 -10.59
N PHE A 31 11.15 -16.61 -10.19
CA PHE A 31 11.85 -15.63 -9.37
C PHE A 31 12.06 -14.29 -10.11
N VAL A 32 12.40 -14.35 -11.39
CA VAL A 32 12.54 -13.13 -12.22
C VAL A 32 11.20 -12.40 -12.34
N ILE A 33 10.12 -13.11 -12.64
CA ILE A 33 8.77 -12.52 -12.73
C ILE A 33 8.37 -11.91 -11.39
N PHE A 34 8.57 -12.61 -10.29
CA PHE A 34 8.27 -12.09 -8.96
C PHE A 34 9.08 -10.83 -8.63
N SER A 35 10.35 -10.81 -8.98
CA SER A 35 11.21 -9.64 -8.79
C SER A 35 10.72 -8.44 -9.60
N ILE A 36 10.31 -8.64 -10.84
CA ILE A 36 9.75 -7.59 -11.70
C ILE A 36 8.47 -7.04 -11.09
N VAL A 37 7.54 -7.91 -10.70
CA VAL A 37 6.27 -7.50 -10.07
C VAL A 37 6.53 -6.70 -8.79
N THR A 38 7.43 -7.16 -7.95
CA THR A 38 7.78 -6.49 -6.69
C THR A 38 8.40 -5.11 -6.94
N ILE A 39 9.33 -5.00 -7.88
CA ILE A 39 9.96 -3.73 -8.23
C ILE A 39 8.94 -2.74 -8.80
N VAL A 40 8.11 -3.19 -9.74
CA VAL A 40 7.06 -2.34 -10.32
C VAL A 40 6.10 -1.86 -9.25
N GLN A 41 5.65 -2.73 -8.37
CA GLN A 41 4.75 -2.37 -7.28
C GLN A 41 5.40 -1.38 -6.31
N PHE A 42 6.66 -1.60 -5.94
CA PHE A 42 7.41 -0.68 -5.10
C PHE A 42 7.51 0.72 -5.72
N ILE A 43 7.83 0.79 -7.02
CA ILE A 43 7.90 2.06 -7.75
C ILE A 43 6.53 2.75 -7.78
N VAL A 44 5.46 2.01 -8.08
CA VAL A 44 4.09 2.54 -8.12
C VAL A 44 3.70 3.12 -6.76
N ILE A 45 3.94 2.38 -5.68
CA ILE A 45 3.60 2.84 -4.33
C ILE A 45 4.46 4.02 -3.90
N THR A 46 5.79 3.93 -4.08
CA THR A 46 6.73 4.91 -3.53
C THR A 46 6.79 6.19 -4.37
N LYS A 47 6.91 6.07 -5.69
CA LYS A 47 7.09 7.21 -6.57
C LYS A 47 5.80 7.70 -7.22
N GLY A 48 4.81 6.83 -7.36
CA GLY A 48 3.52 7.17 -7.93
C GLY A 48 2.53 7.64 -6.87
N SER A 49 1.89 6.69 -6.20
CA SER A 49 0.75 6.98 -5.30
C SER A 49 1.15 7.82 -4.08
N GLU A 50 2.29 7.53 -3.46
CA GLU A 50 2.78 8.33 -2.32
C GLU A 50 3.02 9.79 -2.73
N ARG A 51 3.69 9.98 -3.87
CA ARG A 51 4.00 11.31 -4.36
C ARG A 51 2.74 12.10 -4.71
N VAL A 52 1.79 11.46 -5.40
CA VAL A 52 0.50 12.07 -5.74
C VAL A 52 -0.27 12.44 -4.47
N ALA A 53 -0.35 11.54 -3.49
CA ALA A 53 -1.03 11.82 -2.23
C ALA A 53 -0.37 12.95 -1.45
N GLU A 54 0.96 12.97 -1.37
CA GLU A 54 1.73 14.02 -0.70
C GLU A 54 1.51 15.38 -1.36
N VAL A 55 1.62 15.46 -2.68
CA VAL A 55 1.44 16.71 -3.43
C VAL A 55 0.00 17.22 -3.31
N ALA A 56 -0.99 16.35 -3.46
CA ALA A 56 -2.39 16.72 -3.33
C ALA A 56 -2.73 17.18 -1.90
N ALA A 57 -2.24 16.49 -0.89
CA ALA A 57 -2.40 16.90 0.50
C ALA A 57 -1.76 18.28 0.75
N ARG A 58 -0.56 18.50 0.22
CA ARG A 58 0.13 19.77 0.35
C ARG A 58 -0.62 20.92 -0.30
N PHE A 59 -1.12 20.73 -1.53
CA PHE A 59 -1.93 21.75 -2.20
C PHE A 59 -3.21 22.07 -1.43
N SER A 60 -3.89 21.06 -0.91
CA SER A 60 -5.09 21.27 -0.11
C SER A 60 -4.79 22.02 1.19
N LEU A 61 -3.73 21.66 1.90
CA LEU A 61 -3.32 22.31 3.14
C LEU A 61 -2.81 23.75 2.91
N ASP A 62 -2.08 24.01 1.85
CA ASP A 62 -1.59 25.34 1.49
C ASP A 62 -2.73 26.29 1.09
N GLY A 63 -3.80 25.76 0.50
CA GLY A 63 -5.00 26.53 0.17
C GLY A 63 -5.94 26.79 1.34
N MET A 64 -5.74 26.13 2.47
CA MET A 64 -6.63 26.22 3.63
C MET A 64 -6.72 27.62 4.23
N PRO A 65 -5.61 28.38 4.47
CA PRO A 65 -5.68 29.74 4.96
C PRO A 65 -6.50 30.69 4.06
N GLY A 66 -6.34 30.55 2.74
CA GLY A 66 -7.11 31.33 1.77
C GLY A 66 -8.61 31.05 1.83
N LYS A 67 -8.98 29.78 1.98
CA LYS A 67 -10.38 29.38 2.15
C LYS A 67 -10.98 29.89 3.46
N GLN A 68 -10.23 29.87 4.55
CA GLN A 68 -10.65 30.44 5.83
C GLN A 68 -10.84 31.95 5.74
N MET A 69 -9.94 32.65 5.08
CA MET A 69 -10.06 34.08 4.84
C MET A 69 -11.30 34.45 4.01
N SER A 70 -11.61 33.64 3.02
CA SER A 70 -12.83 33.80 2.21
C SER A 70 -14.10 33.65 3.04
N ILE A 71 -14.13 32.64 3.93
CA ILE A 71 -15.26 32.43 4.86
C ILE A 71 -15.41 33.63 5.82
N ASP A 72 -14.32 34.11 6.38
CA ASP A 72 -14.33 35.28 7.27
C ASP A 72 -14.80 36.56 6.55
N ALA A 73 -14.37 36.74 5.30
CA ALA A 73 -14.82 37.88 4.47
C ALA A 73 -16.32 37.81 4.18
N ASP A 74 -16.83 36.62 3.83
CA ASP A 74 -18.26 36.41 3.59
C ASP A 74 -19.11 36.67 4.85
N LEU A 75 -18.60 36.25 6.00
CA LEU A 75 -19.24 36.49 7.28
C LEU A 75 -19.31 37.99 7.62
N ARG A 76 -18.23 38.73 7.40
CA ARG A 76 -18.17 40.19 7.62
C ARG A 76 -19.05 40.95 6.67
N ALA A 77 -19.15 40.48 5.43
CA ALA A 77 -20.00 41.09 4.41
C ALA A 77 -21.49 40.78 4.59
N GLY A 78 -21.86 39.92 5.52
CA GLY A 78 -23.24 39.53 5.77
C GLY A 78 -23.82 38.56 4.74
N ILE A 79 -23.00 38.00 3.87
CA ILE A 79 -23.41 37.02 2.84
C ILE A 79 -23.82 35.71 3.50
N ILE A 80 -23.11 35.31 4.56
CA ILE A 80 -23.39 34.12 5.37
C ILE A 80 -23.55 34.51 6.83
N ASP A 81 -24.33 33.72 7.58
CA ASP A 81 -24.47 33.89 9.03
C ASP A 81 -23.37 33.11 9.80
N ALA A 82 -23.36 33.30 11.13
CA ALA A 82 -22.36 32.65 11.99
C ALA A 82 -22.47 31.15 11.97
N ASP A 83 -23.69 30.60 11.88
CA ASP A 83 -23.91 29.15 11.86
C ASP A 83 -23.39 28.51 10.57
N LEU A 84 -23.64 29.15 9.42
CA LEU A 84 -23.13 28.70 8.13
C LEU A 84 -21.60 28.83 8.04
N ALA A 85 -21.01 29.89 8.59
CA ALA A 85 -19.57 30.06 8.67
C ALA A 85 -18.93 28.92 9.49
N LYS A 86 -19.53 28.56 10.62
CA LYS A 86 -19.09 27.43 11.47
C LYS A 86 -19.16 26.09 10.73
N GLU A 87 -20.23 25.87 9.99
CA GLU A 87 -20.40 24.67 9.17
C GLU A 87 -19.32 24.56 8.08
N ARG A 88 -19.06 25.66 7.35
CA ARG A 88 -18.00 25.69 6.33
C ARG A 88 -16.62 25.47 6.91
N ARG A 89 -16.30 26.04 8.06
CA ARG A 89 -15.03 25.77 8.77
C ARG A 89 -14.90 24.30 9.19
N SER A 90 -15.99 23.70 9.65
CA SER A 90 -16.01 22.28 10.00
C SER A 90 -15.74 21.39 8.79
N VAL A 91 -16.29 21.72 7.61
CA VAL A 91 -16.02 21.00 6.37
C VAL A 91 -14.55 21.12 5.97
N LEU A 92 -13.96 22.30 6.06
CA LEU A 92 -12.52 22.50 5.78
C LEU A 92 -11.63 21.71 6.72
N GLU A 93 -11.97 21.68 8.00
CA GLU A 93 -11.23 20.92 9.00
C GLU A 93 -11.26 19.41 8.70
N ARG A 94 -12.42 18.87 8.35
CA ARG A 94 -12.57 17.47 7.94
C ARG A 94 -11.77 17.16 6.69
N GLU A 95 -11.76 18.05 5.70
CA GLU A 95 -10.98 17.89 4.49
C GLU A 95 -9.48 17.86 4.80
N SER A 96 -9.00 18.76 5.66
CA SER A 96 -7.62 18.77 6.14
C SER A 96 -7.23 17.46 6.81
N GLN A 97 -8.06 16.94 7.71
CA GLN A 97 -7.84 15.67 8.39
C GLN A 97 -7.81 14.51 7.40
N LEU A 98 -8.68 14.52 6.41
CA LEU A 98 -8.73 13.47 5.38
C LEU A 98 -7.43 13.42 4.58
N TYR A 99 -6.95 14.54 4.07
CA TYR A 99 -5.69 14.59 3.31
C TYR A 99 -4.48 14.24 4.17
N GLY A 100 -4.43 14.69 5.41
CA GLY A 100 -3.38 14.31 6.35
C GLY A 100 -3.37 12.82 6.64
N SER A 101 -4.54 12.21 6.76
CA SER A 101 -4.69 10.76 6.95
C SER A 101 -4.23 9.97 5.73
N PHE A 102 -4.52 10.42 4.53
CA PHE A 102 -4.05 9.78 3.30
C PHE A 102 -2.54 9.83 3.16
N ASP A 103 -1.93 10.97 3.43
CA ASP A 103 -0.47 11.10 3.41
C ASP A 103 0.19 10.15 4.42
N GLY A 104 -0.33 10.11 5.64
CA GLY A 104 0.13 9.18 6.67
C GLY A 104 -0.04 7.72 6.29
N ALA A 105 -1.18 7.35 5.71
CA ALA A 105 -1.45 5.99 5.24
C ALA A 105 -0.49 5.58 4.13
N MET A 106 -0.17 6.46 3.18
CA MET A 106 0.77 6.17 2.10
C MET A 106 2.20 5.99 2.62
N LYS A 107 2.62 6.78 3.60
CA LYS A 107 3.91 6.60 4.26
C LYS A 107 3.99 5.27 5.02
N PHE A 108 2.91 4.88 5.69
CA PHE A 108 2.82 3.58 6.35
C PHE A 108 2.95 2.42 5.35
N ILE A 109 2.24 2.48 4.22
CA ILE A 109 2.31 1.46 3.17
C ILE A 109 3.73 1.36 2.59
N LYS A 110 4.42 2.47 2.40
CA LYS A 110 5.82 2.47 1.98
C LYS A 110 6.71 1.73 2.97
N GLY A 111 6.56 1.99 4.26
CA GLY A 111 7.28 1.28 5.32
C GLY A 111 6.95 -0.21 5.35
N ASP A 112 5.68 -0.56 5.21
CA ASP A 112 5.23 -1.95 5.13
C ASP A 112 5.83 -2.68 3.92
N THR A 113 5.87 -2.05 2.75
CA THR A 113 6.49 -2.61 1.54
C THR A 113 7.98 -2.89 1.75
N ILE A 114 8.72 -1.95 2.35
CA ILE A 114 10.14 -2.14 2.68
C ILE A 114 10.33 -3.28 3.67
N ALA A 115 9.50 -3.35 4.71
CA ALA A 115 9.52 -4.43 5.68
C ALA A 115 9.24 -5.80 5.02
N ASN A 116 8.29 -5.87 4.10
CA ASN A 116 7.98 -7.09 3.36
C ASN A 116 9.16 -7.57 2.51
N ILE A 117 9.89 -6.68 1.86
CA ILE A 117 11.10 -7.02 1.10
C ILE A 117 12.15 -7.61 2.02
N ILE A 118 12.38 -7.03 3.19
CA ILE A 118 13.31 -7.56 4.19
C ILE A 118 12.87 -8.94 4.67
N ILE A 119 11.57 -9.14 4.92
CA ILE A 119 11.00 -10.42 5.34
C ILE A 119 11.22 -11.49 4.26
N ILE A 120 11.09 -11.16 2.99
CA ILE A 120 11.34 -12.06 1.87
C ILE A 120 12.79 -12.58 1.92
N PHE A 121 13.76 -11.70 2.07
CA PHE A 121 15.17 -12.11 2.19
C PHE A 121 15.42 -12.97 3.43
N VAL A 122 14.85 -12.62 4.56
CA VAL A 122 14.97 -13.39 5.80
C VAL A 122 14.38 -14.80 5.63
N ASN A 123 13.22 -14.92 5.00
CA ASN A 123 12.57 -16.21 4.75
C ASN A 123 13.40 -17.09 3.82
N ILE A 124 14.00 -16.54 2.78
CA ILE A 124 14.85 -17.31 1.86
C ILE A 124 16.12 -17.77 2.57
N ILE A 125 16.85 -16.86 3.19
CA ILE A 125 18.11 -17.17 3.86
C ILE A 125 17.89 -18.07 5.07
N GLY A 126 16.92 -17.73 5.92
CA GLY A 126 16.57 -18.50 7.11
C GLY A 126 16.01 -19.87 6.73
N GLY A 127 15.15 -19.92 5.69
CA GLY A 127 14.60 -21.17 5.19
C GLY A 127 15.67 -22.12 4.66
N LEU A 128 16.60 -21.63 3.87
CA LEU A 128 17.72 -22.43 3.40
C LEU A 128 18.56 -22.95 4.56
N SER A 129 18.84 -22.11 5.55
CA SER A 129 19.62 -22.50 6.72
C SER A 129 18.91 -23.59 7.55
N VAL A 130 17.61 -23.43 7.79
CA VAL A 130 16.81 -24.41 8.55
C VAL A 130 16.62 -25.69 7.74
N GLY A 131 16.27 -25.57 6.46
CA GLY A 131 16.01 -26.72 5.60
C GLY A 131 17.22 -27.60 5.44
N VAL A 132 18.37 -27.06 5.14
CA VAL A 132 19.62 -27.79 4.95
C VAL A 132 20.21 -28.21 6.30
N GLY A 133 20.24 -27.32 7.28
CA GLY A 133 20.90 -27.56 8.56
C GLY A 133 20.11 -28.41 9.55
N GLN A 134 18.80 -28.20 9.67
CA GLN A 134 17.96 -28.88 10.66
C GLN A 134 17.10 -30.00 10.09
N ASN A 135 16.49 -29.77 8.92
CA ASN A 135 15.59 -30.74 8.31
C ASN A 135 16.29 -31.73 7.38
N GLY A 136 17.59 -31.57 7.14
CA GLY A 136 18.35 -32.45 6.29
C GLY A 136 17.96 -32.46 4.82
N MET A 137 17.32 -31.39 4.35
CA MET A 137 16.93 -31.25 2.95
C MET A 137 18.14 -31.00 2.06
N ASP A 138 18.08 -31.52 0.83
CA ASP A 138 19.03 -31.13 -0.21
C ASP A 138 18.92 -29.63 -0.48
N PHE A 139 20.02 -28.98 -0.81
CA PHE A 139 20.04 -27.57 -1.13
C PHE A 139 19.03 -27.20 -2.23
N SER A 140 18.96 -28.03 -3.27
CA SER A 140 18.00 -27.82 -4.38
C SER A 140 16.56 -27.94 -3.92
N THR A 141 16.21 -28.90 -3.09
CA THR A 141 14.85 -29.07 -2.54
C THR A 141 14.49 -27.91 -1.61
N ALA A 142 15.40 -27.56 -0.70
CA ALA A 142 15.19 -26.43 0.21
C ALA A 142 15.00 -25.13 -0.55
N LEU A 143 15.81 -24.86 -1.55
CA LEU A 143 15.69 -23.67 -2.40
C LEU A 143 14.32 -23.61 -3.08
N THR A 144 13.87 -24.72 -3.67
CA THR A 144 12.57 -24.79 -4.34
C THR A 144 11.42 -24.55 -3.36
N VAL A 145 11.37 -25.28 -2.26
CA VAL A 145 10.28 -25.20 -1.27
C VAL A 145 10.19 -23.80 -0.65
N TYR A 146 11.28 -23.28 -0.13
CA TYR A 146 11.27 -22.00 0.56
C TYR A 146 11.07 -20.83 -0.40
N THR A 147 11.53 -20.93 -1.64
CA THR A 147 11.28 -19.91 -2.66
C THR A 147 9.80 -19.87 -3.05
N ILE A 148 9.18 -21.03 -3.28
CA ILE A 148 7.73 -21.11 -3.58
C ILE A 148 6.90 -20.47 -2.46
N LEU A 149 7.16 -20.84 -1.22
CA LEU A 149 6.42 -20.31 -0.07
C LEU A 149 6.66 -18.83 0.12
N THR A 150 7.88 -18.36 -0.04
CA THR A 150 8.25 -16.96 0.11
C THR A 150 7.64 -16.08 -0.98
N VAL A 151 7.68 -16.54 -2.22
CA VAL A 151 7.06 -15.84 -3.36
C VAL A 151 5.56 -15.76 -3.18
N GLY A 152 4.92 -16.85 -2.79
CA GLY A 152 3.48 -16.87 -2.51
C GLY A 152 3.08 -15.92 -1.39
N ASP A 153 3.80 -15.92 -0.29
CA ASP A 153 3.60 -15.01 0.83
C ASP A 153 3.79 -13.54 0.41
N GLY A 154 4.84 -13.25 -0.33
CA GLY A 154 5.12 -11.92 -0.84
C GLY A 154 4.00 -11.39 -1.74
N LEU A 155 3.51 -12.22 -2.66
CA LEU A 155 2.41 -11.85 -3.56
C LEU A 155 1.11 -11.57 -2.80
N VAL A 156 0.73 -12.46 -1.88
CA VAL A 156 -0.49 -12.29 -1.07
C VAL A 156 -0.40 -11.03 -0.21
N SER A 157 0.76 -10.75 0.38
CA SER A 157 0.98 -9.57 1.21
C SER A 157 0.95 -8.25 0.41
N GLN A 158 1.25 -8.29 -0.88
CA GLN A 158 1.24 -7.11 -1.74
C GLN A 158 -0.17 -6.68 -2.15
N ILE A 159 -1.13 -7.60 -2.21
CA ILE A 159 -2.50 -7.29 -2.68
C ILE A 159 -3.18 -6.20 -1.86
N PRO A 160 -3.26 -6.27 -0.52
CA PRO A 160 -3.88 -5.21 0.27
C PRO A 160 -3.20 -3.85 0.10
N ALA A 161 -1.87 -3.81 0.08
CA ALA A 161 -1.11 -2.58 -0.10
C ALA A 161 -1.41 -1.93 -1.46
N LEU A 162 -1.47 -2.72 -2.52
CA LEU A 162 -1.78 -2.26 -3.86
C LEU A 162 -3.22 -1.70 -3.94
N LEU A 163 -4.19 -2.39 -3.35
CA LEU A 163 -5.58 -1.93 -3.32
C LEU A 163 -5.73 -0.60 -2.57
N ILE A 164 -5.07 -0.46 -1.43
CA ILE A 164 -5.09 0.78 -0.65
C ILE A 164 -4.42 1.91 -1.43
N ALA A 165 -3.28 1.65 -2.07
CA ALA A 165 -2.56 2.65 -2.85
C ALA A 165 -3.38 3.14 -4.05
N ILE A 166 -4.03 2.25 -4.78
CA ILE A 166 -4.90 2.59 -5.91
C ILE A 166 -6.10 3.39 -5.42
N SER A 167 -6.75 2.97 -4.34
CA SER A 167 -7.90 3.65 -3.77
C SER A 167 -7.55 5.06 -3.30
N ALA A 168 -6.45 5.22 -2.58
CA ALA A 168 -5.96 6.51 -2.12
C ALA A 168 -5.62 7.43 -3.31
N GLY A 169 -4.94 6.93 -4.32
CA GLY A 169 -4.63 7.66 -5.54
C GLY A 169 -5.89 8.14 -6.27
N PHE A 170 -6.90 7.30 -6.37
CA PHE A 170 -8.18 7.64 -6.97
C PHE A 170 -8.91 8.76 -6.22
N ILE A 171 -8.99 8.66 -4.90
CA ILE A 171 -9.68 9.64 -4.06
C ILE A 171 -8.96 11.00 -4.12
N VAL A 172 -7.64 10.99 -4.04
CA VAL A 172 -6.81 12.20 -3.98
C VAL A 172 -6.76 12.95 -5.30
N THR A 173 -6.76 12.21 -6.44
CA THR A 173 -6.72 12.82 -7.78
C THR A 173 -8.07 13.27 -8.29
N ARG A 174 -9.13 12.95 -7.58
CA ARG A 174 -10.47 13.31 -8.00
C ARG A 174 -10.73 14.81 -7.81
N VAL A 175 -11.15 15.47 -8.88
CA VAL A 175 -11.62 16.86 -8.79
C VAL A 175 -13.01 16.83 -8.15
N ASN A 176 -13.25 17.69 -7.16
CA ASN A 176 -14.57 17.91 -6.58
C ASN A 176 -15.54 18.41 -7.67
N GLY A 177 -16.15 17.47 -8.39
CA GLY A 177 -17.35 17.75 -9.16
C GLY A 177 -18.58 17.60 -8.26
N ASP A 178 -19.72 18.11 -8.69
CA ASP A 178 -20.98 18.04 -7.96
C ASP A 178 -21.16 16.65 -7.31
N SER A 179 -21.41 16.69 -6.02
CA SER A 179 -21.42 15.54 -5.13
C SER A 179 -22.48 14.46 -5.46
N ASP A 180 -23.38 14.74 -6.39
CA ASP A 180 -24.50 13.85 -6.67
C ASP A 180 -24.18 12.72 -7.66
N ASN A 181 -23.02 12.73 -8.31
CA ASN A 181 -22.70 11.76 -9.37
C ASN A 181 -21.71 10.67 -8.95
N MET A 182 -21.39 10.56 -7.67
CA MET A 182 -20.43 9.56 -7.17
C MET A 182 -20.92 8.12 -7.25
N GLY A 183 -22.20 7.90 -7.37
CA GLY A 183 -22.79 6.56 -7.40
C GLY A 183 -23.25 6.07 -8.78
N GLN A 184 -23.06 6.86 -9.85
CA GLN A 184 -23.59 6.55 -11.18
C GLN A 184 -22.54 6.23 -12.25
N ASN A 185 -21.24 6.24 -11.93
CA ASN A 185 -20.17 5.87 -12.86
C ASN A 185 -19.42 4.62 -12.41
#